data_1ad7ce92e82ad61ce7e1f3868e738926
#
_entry.id   1ad7ce92e82ad61ce7e1f3868e738926
#
_cell.length_a   1.000
_cell.length_b   1.000
_cell.length_c   1.000
_cell.angle_alpha   90.00
_cell.angle_beta   90.00
_cell.angle_gamma   90.00
#
_symmetry.space_group_name_H-M   'P 1'
#
loop_
_entity.id
_entity.type
_entity.pdbx_description
1 polymer ?
#
loop_
_entity_poly.entity_id
_entity_poly.type
_entity_poly.pdbx_seq_one_letter_code
_entity_poly.pdbx_strand_id
1 'polypeptide(L)'
;MLVPVNMADPLQNALSALEDQVGNIDQFAMRELGYQSVEALHDALMGLQVDSVASAINQIKENGKGIIIADQTGIGKGRQAAAMIRWAARNGYTPVFVTVKPQLFTDMYGDLADIGTNDIEPFIMNSDAAISSPAGDKLFANKASSHKRNLSSIAATGELPDERNALFMTYSQINTENNQRAALSALAPNAIVILDESHNASGDSKTGEYMTSVLAQAKGVVYLSATYAKRPDNMPLYFKTDIGQAISDSSSLIEAMASGGLPLQTVIANNLVKAGQMFRRERSYDGVSINTIVDTESREAHEALSDSVTEALRAIVDADRMFHSVTVASMQEDAEAAGEAVFDNAGNQASESVDHTQFSSVVHNFVRQMLLGLKANAAADRAIEALKR
;
A
#
# COMPACT_ATOMS: atom_id res chain seq x y z
N MET A 1 -21.47 7.77 10.35
CA MET A 1 -20.18 7.06 10.38
C MET A 1 -20.05 6.40 11.73
N LEU A 2 -19.48 5.22 11.77
CA LEU A 2 -19.37 4.42 12.99
C LEU A 2 -17.90 4.35 13.42
N VAL A 3 -17.68 4.43 14.72
CA VAL A 3 -16.43 4.05 15.37
C VAL A 3 -16.68 2.74 16.10
N PRO A 4 -15.79 1.75 16.05
CA PRO A 4 -15.96 0.54 16.88
C PRO A 4 -16.21 0.92 18.34
N VAL A 5 -17.20 0.30 18.97
CA VAL A 5 -17.68 0.70 20.31
C VAL A 5 -16.53 0.77 21.34
N ASN A 6 -15.62 -0.21 21.29
CA ASN A 6 -14.44 -0.25 22.15
C ASN A 6 -13.40 0.85 21.88
N MET A 7 -13.51 1.57 20.77
CA MET A 7 -12.60 2.65 20.39
C MET A 7 -13.22 4.05 20.52
N ALA A 8 -14.53 4.15 20.78
CA ALA A 8 -15.22 5.44 20.83
C ALA A 8 -14.67 6.36 21.92
N ASP A 9 -14.68 5.90 23.17
CA ASP A 9 -14.15 6.68 24.30
C ASP A 9 -12.61 6.95 24.17
N PRO A 10 -11.77 5.94 23.81
CA PRO A 10 -10.35 6.19 23.53
C PRO A 10 -10.11 7.26 22.45
N LEU A 11 -10.89 7.26 21.37
CA LEU A 11 -10.77 8.26 20.31
C LEU A 11 -11.17 9.64 20.78
N GLN A 12 -12.30 9.76 21.49
CA GLN A 12 -12.75 11.03 22.04
C GLN A 12 -11.71 11.63 23.00
N ASN A 13 -11.14 10.80 23.87
CA ASN A 13 -10.10 11.23 24.80
C ASN A 13 -8.81 11.67 24.06
N ALA A 14 -8.44 10.96 22.98
CA ALA A 14 -7.28 11.32 22.17
C ALA A 14 -7.48 12.66 21.46
N LEU A 15 -8.68 12.92 20.92
CA LEU A 15 -9.01 14.20 20.28
C LEU A 15 -9.04 15.35 21.30
N SER A 16 -9.61 15.13 22.50
CA SER A 16 -9.58 16.12 23.58
C SER A 16 -8.12 16.42 24.01
N ALA A 17 -7.28 15.40 24.13
CA ALA A 17 -5.87 15.60 24.45
C ALA A 17 -5.10 16.32 23.33
N LEU A 18 -5.46 16.10 22.08
CA LEU A 18 -4.92 16.86 20.95
C LEU A 18 -5.35 18.33 21.04
N GLU A 19 -6.64 18.59 21.33
CA GLU A 19 -7.17 19.95 21.47
C GLU A 19 -6.52 20.71 22.64
N ASP A 20 -6.24 20.04 23.75
CA ASP A 20 -5.47 20.61 24.86
C ASP A 20 -4.04 21.03 24.44
N GLN A 21 -3.44 20.34 23.48
CA GLN A 21 -2.07 20.63 23.01
C GLN A 21 -2.03 21.72 21.94
N VAL A 22 -2.94 21.67 20.97
CA VAL A 22 -2.87 22.50 19.76
C VAL A 22 -3.89 23.64 19.73
N GLY A 23 -4.83 23.67 20.69
CA GLY A 23 -6.03 24.48 20.67
C GLY A 23 -7.08 23.87 19.74
N ASN A 24 -7.91 24.73 19.14
CA ASN A 24 -8.92 24.24 18.21
C ASN A 24 -8.31 23.48 17.04
N ILE A 25 -8.75 22.23 16.85
CA ILE A 25 -8.18 21.27 15.87
C ILE A 25 -8.31 21.80 14.43
N ASP A 26 -9.46 22.37 14.07
CA ASP A 26 -9.69 22.92 12.72
C ASP A 26 -8.76 24.10 12.44
N GLN A 27 -8.59 24.99 13.40
CA GLN A 27 -7.67 26.12 13.26
C GLN A 27 -6.21 25.66 13.18
N PHE A 28 -5.83 24.64 13.93
CA PHE A 28 -4.52 24.02 13.84
C PHE A 28 -4.30 23.43 12.44
N ALA A 29 -5.21 22.56 11.97
CA ALA A 29 -5.10 21.94 10.66
C ALA A 29 -5.11 22.98 9.52
N MET A 30 -5.95 24.00 9.62
CA MET A 30 -6.00 25.12 8.67
C MET A 30 -4.63 25.80 8.52
N ARG A 31 -3.99 26.15 9.66
CA ARG A 31 -2.66 26.78 9.64
C ARG A 31 -1.57 25.87 9.07
N GLU A 32 -1.53 24.62 9.54
CA GLU A 32 -0.51 23.64 9.13
C GLU A 32 -0.61 23.32 7.64
N LEU A 33 -1.83 23.16 7.13
CA LEU A 33 -2.09 22.88 5.72
C LEU A 33 -2.07 24.15 4.86
N GLY A 34 -2.09 25.35 5.46
CA GLY A 34 -2.04 26.63 4.77
C GLY A 34 -3.32 26.97 4.00
N TYR A 35 -4.48 26.65 4.56
CA TYR A 35 -5.75 27.15 4.06
C TYR A 35 -6.02 28.56 4.58
N GLN A 36 -6.79 29.35 3.79
CA GLN A 36 -7.07 30.75 4.12
C GLN A 36 -8.10 30.90 5.24
N SER A 37 -8.96 29.93 5.40
CA SER A 37 -10.01 29.88 6.42
C SER A 37 -10.40 28.44 6.78
N VAL A 38 -11.14 28.28 7.87
CA VAL A 38 -11.69 26.98 8.29
C VAL A 38 -12.73 26.49 7.28
N GLU A 39 -13.49 27.37 6.66
CA GLU A 39 -14.44 27.02 5.61
C GLU A 39 -13.69 26.40 4.41
N ALA A 40 -12.59 27.02 3.97
CA ALA A 40 -11.77 26.48 2.88
C ALA A 40 -11.14 25.12 3.24
N LEU A 41 -10.81 24.88 4.51
CA LEU A 41 -10.39 23.57 5.00
C LEU A 41 -11.52 22.54 4.90
N HIS A 42 -12.73 22.92 5.31
CA HIS A 42 -13.90 22.02 5.28
C HIS A 42 -14.46 21.77 3.87
N ASP A 43 -14.22 22.68 2.92
CA ASP A 43 -14.49 22.44 1.49
C ASP A 43 -13.55 21.35 0.92
N ALA A 44 -12.33 21.29 1.42
CA ALA A 44 -11.32 20.32 1.00
C ALA A 44 -11.42 18.97 1.74
N LEU A 45 -11.64 19.01 3.06
CA LEU A 45 -11.59 17.86 3.96
C LEU A 45 -12.82 17.82 4.87
N MET A 46 -13.43 16.65 5.00
CA MET A 46 -14.47 16.43 6.02
C MET A 46 -13.87 16.52 7.42
N GLY A 47 -14.62 16.98 8.43
CA GLY A 47 -14.14 17.15 9.81
C GLY A 47 -13.39 15.92 10.34
N LEU A 48 -13.93 14.71 10.09
CA LEU A 48 -13.24 13.48 10.49
C LEU A 48 -11.88 13.24 9.79
N GLN A 49 -11.70 13.76 8.57
CA GLN A 49 -10.40 13.71 7.87
C GLN A 49 -9.45 14.77 8.46
N VAL A 50 -9.99 15.90 8.87
CA VAL A 50 -9.25 16.94 9.60
C VAL A 50 -8.68 16.38 10.91
N ASP A 51 -9.49 15.66 11.71
CA ASP A 51 -9.06 15.04 12.97
C ASP A 51 -7.84 14.14 12.80
N SER A 52 -7.91 13.23 11.81
CA SER A 52 -6.80 12.28 11.58
C SER A 52 -5.55 12.95 11.00
N VAL A 53 -5.72 13.95 10.13
CA VAL A 53 -4.60 14.71 9.56
C VAL A 53 -3.95 15.60 10.63
N ALA A 54 -4.74 16.29 11.45
CA ALA A 54 -4.21 17.08 12.57
C ALA A 54 -3.43 16.21 13.56
N SER A 55 -3.99 15.04 13.91
CA SER A 55 -3.31 14.09 14.78
C SER A 55 -2.00 13.58 14.15
N ALA A 56 -2.01 13.26 12.84
CA ALA A 56 -0.81 12.85 12.10
C ALA A 56 0.29 13.92 12.18
N ILE A 57 -0.07 15.16 11.88
CA ILE A 57 0.86 16.29 11.94
C ILE A 57 1.43 16.45 13.33
N ASN A 58 0.58 16.44 14.38
CA ASN A 58 1.03 16.58 15.76
C ASN A 58 1.95 15.42 16.19
N GLN A 59 1.60 14.17 15.90
CA GLN A 59 2.44 13.01 16.22
C GLN A 59 3.81 13.09 15.55
N ILE A 60 3.88 13.53 14.30
CA ILE A 60 5.15 13.67 13.59
C ILE A 60 5.98 14.81 14.14
N LYS A 61 5.38 15.99 14.37
CA LYS A 61 6.10 17.19 14.84
C LYS A 61 6.61 17.06 16.26
N GLU A 62 5.74 16.63 17.17
CA GLU A 62 6.05 16.67 18.62
C GLU A 62 6.74 15.38 19.09
N ASN A 63 6.40 14.23 18.50
CA ASN A 63 6.84 12.93 18.98
C ASN A 63 7.77 12.18 18.03
N GLY A 64 7.93 12.63 16.78
CA GLY A 64 8.66 11.88 15.74
C GLY A 64 8.02 10.52 15.42
N LYS A 65 6.73 10.36 15.75
CA LYS A 65 5.99 9.10 15.61
C LYS A 65 5.16 9.06 14.35
N GLY A 66 4.80 7.86 13.94
CA GLY A 66 3.88 7.63 12.83
C GLY A 66 2.43 7.52 13.31
N ILE A 67 1.52 7.45 12.35
CA ILE A 67 0.09 7.26 12.56
C ILE A 67 -0.47 6.19 11.63
N ILE A 68 -1.42 5.40 12.13
CA ILE A 68 -2.15 4.39 11.36
C ILE A 68 -3.56 4.92 11.06
N ILE A 69 -3.87 5.17 9.81
CA ILE A 69 -5.21 5.50 9.35
C ILE A 69 -5.86 4.21 8.82
N ALA A 70 -6.55 3.52 9.71
CA ALA A 70 -7.19 2.23 9.46
C ALA A 70 -8.66 2.36 9.06
N ASP A 71 -9.04 3.49 8.52
CA ASP A 71 -10.40 3.77 8.05
C ASP A 71 -10.84 2.79 6.98
N GLN A 72 -12.12 2.41 7.00
CA GLN A 72 -12.72 1.56 5.98
C GLN A 72 -12.61 2.21 4.59
N THR A 73 -12.59 1.38 3.56
CA THR A 73 -12.62 1.84 2.17
C THR A 73 -13.82 2.78 1.93
N GLY A 74 -13.56 3.87 1.23
CA GLY A 74 -14.58 4.87 0.90
C GLY A 74 -14.76 6.00 1.94
N ILE A 75 -13.97 6.04 3.02
CA ILE A 75 -13.94 7.17 3.97
C ILE A 75 -13.07 8.33 3.46
N GLY A 76 -12.33 8.10 2.37
CA GLY A 76 -11.49 9.13 1.75
C GLY A 76 -10.06 9.14 2.30
N LYS A 77 -9.46 7.96 2.48
CA LYS A 77 -8.01 7.84 2.81
C LYS A 77 -7.13 8.55 1.80
N GLY A 78 -7.52 8.59 0.52
CA GLY A 78 -6.79 9.32 -0.52
C GLY A 78 -6.66 10.81 -0.21
N ARG A 79 -7.77 11.47 0.18
CA ARG A 79 -7.73 12.89 0.60
C ARG A 79 -6.90 13.13 1.85
N GLN A 80 -6.90 12.20 2.80
CA GLN A 80 -6.03 12.29 3.99
C GLN A 80 -4.55 12.15 3.59
N ALA A 81 -4.23 11.24 2.66
CA ALA A 81 -2.88 11.12 2.10
C ALA A 81 -2.47 12.38 1.34
N ALA A 82 -3.35 12.92 0.50
CA ALA A 82 -3.13 14.17 -0.23
C ALA A 82 -2.86 15.35 0.71
N ALA A 83 -3.61 15.46 1.82
CA ALA A 83 -3.39 16.47 2.84
C ALA A 83 -2.01 16.33 3.51
N MET A 84 -1.54 15.11 3.76
CA MET A 84 -0.21 14.86 4.30
C MET A 84 0.91 15.15 3.30
N ILE A 85 0.70 14.89 2.01
CA ILE A 85 1.61 15.29 0.93
C ILE A 85 1.71 16.83 0.88
N ARG A 86 0.56 17.53 0.89
CA ARG A 86 0.48 18.98 0.94
C ARG A 86 1.24 19.54 2.14
N TRP A 87 0.97 19.00 3.34
CA TRP A 87 1.64 19.44 4.56
C TRP A 87 3.15 19.26 4.49
N ALA A 88 3.62 18.08 4.07
CA ALA A 88 5.03 17.76 3.97
C ALA A 88 5.77 18.73 3.02
N ALA A 89 5.25 18.93 1.81
CA ALA A 89 5.86 19.82 0.83
C ALA A 89 5.92 21.27 1.31
N ARG A 90 4.85 21.77 1.95
CA ARG A 90 4.81 23.14 2.47
C ARG A 90 5.74 23.39 3.66
N ASN A 91 6.10 22.34 4.39
CA ASN A 91 6.99 22.42 5.56
C ASN A 91 8.44 22.01 5.25
N GLY A 92 8.80 21.93 3.96
CA GLY A 92 10.17 21.65 3.52
C GLY A 92 10.61 20.20 3.66
N TYR A 93 9.67 19.28 3.88
CA TYR A 93 9.91 17.85 3.84
C TYR A 93 9.69 17.32 2.42
N THR A 94 10.30 16.19 2.12
CA THR A 94 10.04 15.46 0.89
C THR A 94 8.90 14.45 1.10
N PRO A 95 7.68 14.70 0.57
CA PRO A 95 6.63 13.70 0.62
C PRO A 95 6.98 12.53 -0.30
N VAL A 96 6.92 11.33 0.26
CA VAL A 96 7.15 10.07 -0.46
C VAL A 96 5.86 9.26 -0.41
N PHE A 97 5.15 9.21 -1.52
CA PHE A 97 3.92 8.43 -1.66
C PHE A 97 4.21 7.06 -2.27
N VAL A 98 3.89 6.00 -1.52
CA VAL A 98 4.12 4.60 -1.92
C VAL A 98 2.79 3.88 -2.01
N THR A 99 2.52 3.24 -3.16
CA THR A 99 1.27 2.50 -3.39
C THR A 99 1.52 1.18 -4.13
N VAL A 100 0.45 0.41 -4.40
CA VAL A 100 0.54 -0.93 -5.01
C VAL A 100 0.64 -0.91 -6.53
N LYS A 101 0.05 0.09 -7.19
CA LYS A 101 -0.06 0.15 -8.66
C LYS A 101 0.16 1.57 -9.18
N PRO A 102 0.83 1.74 -10.33
CA PRO A 102 1.09 3.07 -10.91
C PRO A 102 -0.17 3.87 -11.27
N GLN A 103 -1.29 3.20 -11.57
CA GLN A 103 -2.57 3.85 -11.87
C GLN A 103 -3.04 4.75 -10.71
N LEU A 104 -2.74 4.35 -9.46
CA LEU A 104 -3.11 5.10 -8.26
C LEU A 104 -2.34 6.44 -8.12
N PHE A 105 -1.30 6.67 -8.92
CA PHE A 105 -0.66 7.99 -8.97
C PHE A 105 -1.58 9.05 -9.58
N THR A 106 -2.34 8.68 -10.61
CA THR A 106 -3.34 9.57 -11.22
C THR A 106 -4.48 9.86 -10.25
N ASP A 107 -4.95 8.83 -9.54
CA ASP A 107 -5.99 9.00 -8.52
C ASP A 107 -5.52 9.92 -7.39
N MET A 108 -4.29 9.73 -6.89
CA MET A 108 -3.69 10.61 -5.87
C MET A 108 -3.52 12.05 -6.38
N TYR A 109 -3.14 12.22 -7.64
CA TYR A 109 -3.02 13.55 -8.22
C TYR A 109 -4.40 14.24 -8.36
N GLY A 110 -5.46 13.47 -8.61
CA GLY A 110 -6.85 13.92 -8.52
C GLY A 110 -7.24 14.34 -7.11
N ASP A 111 -6.91 13.52 -6.10
CA ASP A 111 -7.17 13.85 -4.68
C ASP A 111 -6.43 15.14 -4.25
N LEU A 112 -5.19 15.36 -4.73
CA LEU A 112 -4.46 16.62 -4.50
C LEU A 112 -5.18 17.81 -5.11
N ALA A 113 -5.65 17.71 -6.34
CA ALA A 113 -6.41 18.77 -7.01
C ALA A 113 -7.73 19.06 -6.28
N ASP A 114 -8.44 18.02 -5.83
CA ASP A 114 -9.69 18.11 -5.08
C ASP A 114 -9.56 18.87 -3.74
N ILE A 115 -8.37 18.80 -3.11
CA ILE A 115 -8.07 19.59 -1.90
C ILE A 115 -7.37 20.92 -2.19
N GLY A 116 -7.40 21.38 -3.44
CA GLY A 116 -6.80 22.65 -3.85
C GLY A 116 -5.27 22.69 -3.79
N THR A 117 -4.61 21.56 -4.03
CA THR A 117 -3.15 21.43 -4.06
C THR A 117 -2.68 21.19 -5.49
N ASN A 118 -2.25 22.25 -6.16
CA ASN A 118 -1.86 22.22 -7.58
C ASN A 118 -0.36 22.47 -7.80
N ASP A 119 0.42 22.57 -6.74
CA ASP A 119 1.85 22.89 -6.71
C ASP A 119 2.73 21.66 -6.43
N ILE A 120 2.16 20.46 -6.48
CA ILE A 120 2.91 19.22 -6.37
C ILE A 120 3.40 18.76 -7.75
N GLU A 121 4.71 18.70 -7.86
CA GLU A 121 5.46 18.26 -9.04
C GLU A 121 6.16 16.94 -8.74
N PRO A 122 5.50 15.77 -8.91
CA PRO A 122 6.06 14.50 -8.49
C PRO A 122 7.16 14.01 -9.42
N PHE A 123 8.25 13.50 -8.85
CA PHE A 123 9.15 12.59 -9.52
C PHE A 123 8.57 11.17 -9.41
N ILE A 124 8.37 10.51 -10.55
CA ILE A 124 7.84 9.14 -10.58
C ILE A 124 9.01 8.17 -10.63
N MET A 125 9.16 7.33 -9.61
CA MET A 125 10.26 6.36 -9.53
C MET A 125 10.12 5.21 -10.55
N ASN A 126 8.89 4.85 -10.91
CA ASN A 126 8.59 3.82 -11.92
C ASN A 126 8.92 4.34 -13.33
N SER A 127 9.77 3.64 -14.07
CA SER A 127 10.23 4.08 -15.40
C SER A 127 9.11 4.25 -16.41
N ASP A 128 8.12 3.37 -16.38
CA ASP A 128 7.06 3.24 -17.39
C ASP A 128 5.74 3.88 -16.96
N ALA A 129 5.71 4.48 -15.76
CA ALA A 129 4.50 5.08 -15.22
C ALA A 129 4.37 6.56 -15.62
N ALA A 130 3.13 6.99 -15.70
CA ALA A 130 2.77 8.38 -15.94
C ALA A 130 1.54 8.76 -15.09
N ILE A 131 1.41 10.05 -14.82
CA ILE A 131 0.18 10.67 -14.31
C ILE A 131 -0.50 11.32 -15.50
N SER A 132 -1.79 11.05 -15.67
CA SER A 132 -2.57 11.56 -16.78
C SER A 132 -3.71 12.46 -16.31
N SER A 133 -4.11 13.40 -17.16
CA SER A 133 -5.33 14.18 -16.98
C SER A 133 -6.57 13.30 -17.21
N PRO A 134 -7.78 13.73 -16.78
CA PRO A 134 -9.02 13.06 -17.15
C PRO A 134 -9.26 12.94 -18.66
N ALA A 135 -8.66 13.83 -19.45
CA ALA A 135 -8.68 13.79 -20.92
C ALA A 135 -7.70 12.78 -21.52
N GLY A 136 -6.84 12.15 -20.69
CA GLY A 136 -5.84 11.17 -21.12
C GLY A 136 -4.47 11.76 -21.48
N ASP A 137 -4.28 13.06 -21.34
CA ASP A 137 -2.98 13.69 -21.60
C ASP A 137 -2.01 13.37 -20.47
N LYS A 138 -0.76 13.07 -20.82
CA LYS A 138 0.30 12.81 -19.84
C LYS A 138 0.76 14.13 -19.21
N LEU A 139 0.45 14.32 -17.93
CA LEU A 139 0.89 15.48 -17.14
C LEU A 139 2.33 15.28 -16.66
N PHE A 140 2.63 14.12 -16.10
CA PHE A 140 3.96 13.73 -15.64
C PHE A 140 4.33 12.37 -16.18
N ALA A 141 5.52 12.29 -16.77
CA ALA A 141 6.10 11.03 -17.23
C ALA A 141 7.61 11.14 -17.20
N ASN A 142 8.28 10.02 -17.01
CA ASN A 142 9.73 9.96 -17.09
C ASN A 142 10.19 10.00 -18.54
N LYS A 143 11.28 10.74 -18.79
CA LYS A 143 12.06 10.62 -20.02
C LYS A 143 13.08 9.51 -19.81
N ALA A 144 13.01 8.43 -20.58
CA ALA A 144 13.89 7.26 -20.43
C ALA A 144 15.38 7.63 -20.42
N SER A 145 15.78 8.64 -21.22
CA SER A 145 17.17 9.12 -21.31
C SER A 145 17.71 9.79 -20.04
N SER A 146 16.86 10.36 -19.20
CA SER A 146 17.27 11.07 -17.98
C SER A 146 16.91 10.32 -16.69
N HIS A 147 15.99 9.35 -16.73
CA HIS A 147 15.47 8.71 -15.53
C HIS A 147 16.57 8.05 -14.68
N LYS A 148 17.43 7.21 -15.31
CA LYS A 148 18.53 6.55 -14.60
C LYS A 148 19.53 7.54 -14.00
N ARG A 149 19.83 8.64 -14.75
CA ARG A 149 20.70 9.71 -14.25
C ARG A 149 20.09 10.42 -13.06
N ASN A 150 18.79 10.73 -13.11
CA ASN A 150 18.09 11.38 -12.01
C ASN A 150 18.09 10.49 -10.75
N LEU A 151 17.83 9.18 -10.88
CA LEU A 151 17.93 8.25 -9.75
C LEU A 151 19.34 8.22 -9.14
N SER A 152 20.38 8.20 -9.97
CA SER A 152 21.77 8.26 -9.49
C SER A 152 22.10 9.59 -8.82
N SER A 153 21.56 10.70 -9.32
CA SER A 153 21.69 12.02 -8.68
C SER A 153 21.03 12.05 -7.33
N ILE A 154 19.78 11.59 -7.23
CA ILE A 154 19.02 11.51 -5.96
C ILE A 154 19.79 10.65 -4.95
N ALA A 155 20.30 9.49 -5.37
CA ALA A 155 21.09 8.61 -4.51
C ALA A 155 22.37 9.26 -3.97
N ALA A 156 22.98 10.18 -4.73
CA ALA A 156 24.20 10.88 -4.35
C ALA A 156 23.94 12.12 -3.47
N THR A 157 22.85 12.84 -3.72
CA THR A 157 22.58 14.15 -3.10
C THR A 157 21.54 14.10 -1.98
N GLY A 158 20.63 13.11 -2.00
CA GLY A 158 19.46 13.06 -1.14
C GLY A 158 18.39 14.12 -1.48
N GLU A 159 18.45 14.67 -2.70
CA GLU A 159 17.54 15.71 -3.17
C GLU A 159 16.85 15.28 -4.46
N LEU A 160 15.60 15.68 -4.61
CA LEU A 160 14.86 15.48 -5.87
C LEU A 160 15.44 16.40 -6.97
N PRO A 161 15.28 16.06 -8.26
CA PRO A 161 15.65 16.96 -9.34
C PRO A 161 14.95 18.32 -9.22
N ASP A 162 15.59 19.38 -9.69
CA ASP A 162 14.98 20.70 -9.81
C ASP A 162 13.59 20.58 -10.44
N GLU A 163 12.65 21.38 -9.99
CA GLU A 163 11.24 21.33 -10.37
C GLU A 163 10.43 20.17 -9.76
N ARG A 164 11.02 19.29 -8.94
CA ARG A 164 10.30 18.19 -8.29
C ARG A 164 10.29 18.36 -6.78
N ASN A 165 9.11 18.20 -6.19
CA ASN A 165 8.92 18.38 -4.73
C ASN A 165 8.21 17.21 -4.03
N ALA A 166 7.95 16.12 -4.74
CA ALA A 166 7.38 14.88 -4.22
C ALA A 166 7.95 13.66 -4.92
N LEU A 167 7.98 12.51 -4.27
CA LEU A 167 8.32 11.21 -4.86
C LEU A 167 7.09 10.32 -4.87
N PHE A 168 6.74 9.78 -6.05
CA PHE A 168 5.68 8.77 -6.21
C PHE A 168 6.29 7.46 -6.68
N MET A 169 5.98 6.36 -5.98
CA MET A 169 6.52 5.05 -6.29
C MET A 169 5.59 3.90 -5.92
N THR A 170 5.84 2.73 -6.50
CA THR A 170 5.18 1.49 -6.08
C THR A 170 6.13 0.62 -5.26
N TYR A 171 5.56 -0.24 -4.40
CA TYR A 171 6.33 -1.21 -3.61
C TYR A 171 7.22 -2.11 -4.47
N SER A 172 6.83 -2.41 -5.71
CA SER A 172 7.61 -3.25 -6.62
C SER A 172 8.96 -2.68 -7.01
N GLN A 173 9.15 -1.35 -6.88
CA GLN A 173 10.43 -0.70 -7.24
C GLN A 173 11.56 -1.01 -6.26
N ILE A 174 11.24 -1.54 -5.09
CA ILE A 174 12.21 -1.83 -4.02
C ILE A 174 12.29 -3.31 -3.65
N ASN A 175 11.82 -4.22 -4.52
CA ASN A 175 11.89 -5.67 -4.28
C ASN A 175 13.31 -6.24 -4.32
N THR A 176 14.21 -5.59 -5.06
CA THR A 176 15.61 -5.98 -5.23
C THR A 176 16.53 -4.79 -4.98
N GLU A 177 17.81 -5.06 -4.72
CA GLU A 177 18.83 -4.01 -4.66
C GLU A 177 18.98 -3.35 -6.03
N ASN A 178 18.82 -2.04 -6.08
CA ASN A 178 18.85 -1.24 -7.29
C ASN A 178 19.02 0.26 -6.97
N ASN A 179 19.12 1.09 -8.01
CA ASN A 179 19.25 2.54 -7.86
C ASN A 179 18.03 3.18 -7.19
N GLN A 180 16.85 2.56 -7.29
CA GLN A 180 15.63 3.04 -6.63
C GLN A 180 15.74 2.94 -5.11
N ARG A 181 16.28 1.82 -4.58
CA ARG A 181 16.58 1.70 -3.15
C ARG A 181 17.59 2.75 -2.70
N ALA A 182 18.69 2.91 -3.43
CA ALA A 182 19.70 3.91 -3.08
C ALA A 182 19.11 5.33 -3.04
N ALA A 183 18.30 5.71 -4.03
CA ALA A 183 17.63 7.00 -4.09
C ALA A 183 16.64 7.20 -2.93
N LEU A 184 15.82 6.19 -2.62
CA LEU A 184 14.87 6.27 -1.52
C LEU A 184 15.57 6.37 -0.16
N SER A 185 16.64 5.61 0.06
CA SER A 185 17.44 5.68 1.30
C SER A 185 18.07 7.06 1.49
N ALA A 186 18.54 7.69 0.41
CA ALA A 186 19.14 9.02 0.48
C ALA A 186 18.10 10.12 0.80
N LEU A 187 16.86 9.97 0.33
CA LEU A 187 15.76 10.91 0.63
C LEU A 187 15.18 10.71 2.04
N ALA A 188 15.26 9.51 2.60
CA ALA A 188 14.60 9.13 3.85
C ALA A 188 14.81 10.12 5.03
N PRO A 189 16.01 10.67 5.29
CA PRO A 189 16.25 11.57 6.43
C PRO A 189 15.40 12.85 6.42
N ASN A 190 14.93 13.29 5.27
CA ASN A 190 14.03 14.45 5.13
C ASN A 190 12.62 14.07 4.64
N ALA A 191 12.29 12.78 4.62
CA ALA A 191 11.03 12.31 4.06
C ALA A 191 9.91 12.22 5.09
N ILE A 192 8.70 12.57 4.64
CA ILE A 192 7.44 12.11 5.21
C ILE A 192 6.92 10.99 4.29
N VAL A 193 6.95 9.75 4.80
CA VAL A 193 6.59 8.58 4.00
C VAL A 193 5.11 8.25 4.21
N ILE A 194 4.35 8.25 3.15
CA ILE A 194 2.92 7.94 3.12
C ILE A 194 2.73 6.61 2.41
N LEU A 195 2.38 5.56 3.16
CA LEU A 195 2.24 4.19 2.69
C LEU A 195 0.76 3.87 2.46
N ASP A 196 0.34 3.88 1.19
CA ASP A 196 -1.01 3.44 0.82
C ASP A 196 -1.05 1.91 0.74
N GLU A 197 -2.12 1.31 1.29
CA GLU A 197 -2.24 -0.14 1.50
C GLU A 197 -0.97 -0.72 2.16
N SER A 198 -0.56 -0.11 3.27
CA SER A 198 0.72 -0.33 3.96
C SER A 198 1.01 -1.81 4.28
N HIS A 199 -0.02 -2.65 4.45
CA HIS A 199 0.14 -4.08 4.67
C HIS A 199 0.90 -4.82 3.54
N ASN A 200 1.08 -4.18 2.36
CA ASN A 200 1.89 -4.73 1.26
C ASN A 200 3.41 -4.51 1.44
N ALA A 201 3.81 -3.63 2.36
CA ALA A 201 5.22 -3.37 2.67
C ALA A 201 5.73 -4.19 3.87
N SER A 202 4.98 -5.18 4.31
CA SER A 202 5.22 -5.92 5.53
C SER A 202 5.61 -7.38 5.28
N GLY A 203 5.98 -8.08 6.34
CA GLY A 203 6.38 -9.49 6.32
C GLY A 203 7.89 -9.69 6.16
N ASP A 204 8.31 -10.95 6.23
CA ASP A 204 9.71 -11.40 6.08
C ASP A 204 10.21 -11.31 4.62
N SER A 205 9.74 -10.31 3.89
CA SER A 205 10.17 -10.08 2.52
C SER A 205 11.32 -9.07 2.50
N LYS A 206 12.23 -9.22 1.52
CA LYS A 206 13.30 -8.24 1.27
C LYS A 206 12.78 -6.81 1.12
N THR A 207 11.53 -6.67 0.66
CA THR A 207 10.82 -5.38 0.56
C THR A 207 10.45 -4.83 1.94
N GLY A 208 9.93 -5.70 2.82
CA GLY A 208 9.53 -5.31 4.19
C GLY A 208 10.73 -4.91 5.04
N GLU A 209 11.80 -5.69 5.04
CA GLU A 209 13.06 -5.36 5.74
C GLU A 209 13.65 -4.04 5.26
N TYR A 210 13.75 -3.85 3.95
CA TYR A 210 14.25 -2.62 3.38
C TYR A 210 13.35 -1.42 3.73
N MET A 211 12.03 -1.55 3.60
CA MET A 211 11.11 -0.47 3.95
C MET A 211 11.24 -0.11 5.42
N THR A 212 11.36 -1.07 6.32
CA THR A 212 11.58 -0.82 7.74
C THR A 212 12.84 0.02 7.97
N SER A 213 13.94 -0.25 7.25
CA SER A 213 15.18 0.54 7.35
C SER A 213 15.00 1.99 6.86
N VAL A 214 14.22 2.20 5.81
CA VAL A 214 13.87 3.54 5.29
C VAL A 214 13.01 4.30 6.29
N LEU A 215 11.96 3.65 6.81
CA LEU A 215 11.05 4.28 7.78
C LEU A 215 11.75 4.65 9.08
N ALA A 216 12.77 3.88 9.50
CA ALA A 216 13.57 4.20 10.69
C ALA A 216 14.24 5.57 10.57
N GLN A 217 14.68 5.94 9.37
CA GLN A 217 15.36 7.21 9.08
C GLN A 217 14.38 8.35 8.77
N ALA A 218 13.14 8.04 8.35
CA ALA A 218 12.15 9.03 7.94
C ALA A 218 11.74 9.96 9.09
N LYS A 219 11.46 11.23 8.77
CA LYS A 219 10.95 12.23 9.73
C LYS A 219 9.59 11.86 10.28
N GLY A 220 8.71 11.30 9.42
CA GLY A 220 7.40 10.84 9.83
C GLY A 220 6.86 9.79 8.89
N VAL A 221 5.88 9.03 9.37
CA VAL A 221 5.25 7.95 8.59
C VAL A 221 3.75 8.00 8.78
N VAL A 222 3.02 7.92 7.68
CA VAL A 222 1.57 7.75 7.66
C VAL A 222 1.25 6.41 7.01
N TYR A 223 0.67 5.51 7.79
CA TYR A 223 0.27 4.19 7.34
C TYR A 223 -1.23 4.20 7.02
N LEU A 224 -1.59 3.94 5.77
CA LEU A 224 -2.98 3.88 5.31
C LEU A 224 -3.31 2.42 4.98
N SER A 225 -4.19 1.80 5.75
CA SER A 225 -4.67 0.44 5.44
C SER A 225 -5.92 0.09 6.24
N ALA A 226 -7.01 -0.26 5.56
CA ALA A 226 -8.20 -0.80 6.22
C ALA A 226 -7.94 -2.15 6.91
N THR A 227 -6.87 -2.86 6.49
CA THR A 227 -6.49 -4.20 6.98
C THR A 227 -5.08 -4.22 7.56
N TYR A 228 -4.74 -3.24 8.42
CA TYR A 228 -3.39 -3.05 8.96
C TYR A 228 -2.82 -4.29 9.67
N ALA A 229 -3.64 -5.08 10.35
CA ALA A 229 -3.27 -6.28 11.10
C ALA A 229 -3.77 -7.56 10.41
N LYS A 230 -3.71 -7.63 9.07
CA LYS A 230 -4.19 -8.77 8.29
C LYS A 230 -3.47 -10.08 8.65
N ARG A 231 -2.18 -9.99 8.98
CA ARG A 231 -1.32 -11.09 9.42
C ARG A 231 -0.41 -10.62 10.55
N PRO A 232 0.02 -11.52 11.47
CA PRO A 232 0.94 -11.15 12.54
C PRO A 232 2.24 -10.50 12.06
N ASP A 233 2.78 -10.96 10.93
CA ASP A 233 3.99 -10.43 10.30
C ASP A 233 3.85 -9.01 9.70
N ASN A 234 2.64 -8.45 9.68
CA ASN A 234 2.45 -7.04 9.33
C ASN A 234 2.84 -6.09 10.47
N MET A 235 2.79 -6.53 11.72
CA MET A 235 2.90 -5.65 12.89
C MET A 235 4.25 -4.95 13.05
N PRO A 236 5.40 -5.58 12.73
CA PRO A 236 6.70 -4.90 12.81
C PRO A 236 6.83 -3.66 11.94
N LEU A 237 6.07 -3.56 10.84
CA LEU A 237 6.08 -2.37 9.98
C LEU A 237 5.70 -1.10 10.75
N TYR A 238 4.82 -1.22 11.76
CA TYR A 238 4.25 -0.09 12.51
C TYR A 238 5.13 0.37 13.69
N PHE A 239 6.41 0.04 13.68
CA PHE A 239 7.36 0.34 14.77
C PHE A 239 7.55 1.85 15.04
N LYS A 240 7.22 2.73 14.08
CA LYS A 240 7.21 4.19 14.32
C LYS A 240 6.05 4.66 15.23
N THR A 241 5.15 3.76 15.61
CA THR A 241 4.14 3.99 16.65
C THR A 241 4.60 3.42 17.99
N ASP A 242 3.76 3.50 19.01
CA ASP A 242 4.06 2.91 20.34
C ASP A 242 4.23 1.39 20.33
N ILE A 243 3.83 0.70 19.25
CA ILE A 243 4.12 -0.71 19.05
C ILE A 243 5.63 -0.97 19.11
N GLY A 244 6.44 -0.15 18.44
CA GLY A 244 7.88 -0.31 18.45
C GLY A 244 8.55 0.00 19.78
N GLN A 245 7.86 0.70 20.68
CA GLN A 245 8.36 0.94 22.06
C GLN A 245 7.98 -0.22 23.01
N ALA A 246 6.83 -0.86 22.76
CA ALA A 246 6.34 -1.93 23.61
C ALA A 246 7.13 -3.24 23.42
N ILE A 247 7.53 -3.55 22.19
CA ILE A 247 8.26 -4.77 21.85
C ILE A 247 9.32 -4.39 20.81
N SER A 248 10.58 -4.42 21.22
CA SER A 248 11.72 -4.03 20.38
C SER A 248 12.15 -5.12 19.39
N ASP A 249 11.82 -6.38 19.67
CA ASP A 249 12.14 -7.50 18.81
C ASP A 249 10.96 -7.91 17.92
N SER A 250 11.18 -7.86 16.61
CA SER A 250 10.14 -8.16 15.61
C SER A 250 9.62 -9.60 15.71
N SER A 251 10.49 -10.57 16.01
CA SER A 251 10.11 -11.98 16.11
C SER A 251 9.20 -12.22 17.31
N SER A 252 9.54 -11.63 18.45
CA SER A 252 8.70 -11.68 19.68
C SER A 252 7.35 -11.00 19.46
N LEU A 253 7.29 -9.91 18.70
CA LEU A 253 6.03 -9.24 18.35
C LEU A 253 5.15 -10.15 17.49
N ILE A 254 5.73 -10.76 16.45
CA ILE A 254 5.01 -11.68 15.55
C ILE A 254 4.47 -12.87 16.33
N GLU A 255 5.27 -13.49 17.20
CA GLU A 255 4.85 -14.62 18.04
C GLU A 255 3.74 -14.25 19.01
N ALA A 256 3.88 -13.11 19.69
CA ALA A 256 2.84 -12.59 20.57
C ALA A 256 1.53 -12.35 19.82
N MET A 257 1.59 -11.77 18.62
CA MET A 257 0.41 -11.50 17.79
C MET A 257 -0.23 -12.79 17.27
N ALA A 258 0.56 -13.80 16.93
CA ALA A 258 0.06 -15.09 16.48
C ALA A 258 -0.64 -15.84 17.61
N SER A 259 -0.08 -15.83 18.81
CA SER A 259 -0.65 -16.51 19.98
C SER A 259 -1.81 -15.74 20.62
N GLY A 260 -1.73 -14.41 20.68
CA GLY A 260 -2.76 -13.54 21.27
C GLY A 260 -3.98 -13.28 20.38
N GLY A 261 -3.86 -13.50 19.07
CA GLY A 261 -4.95 -13.39 18.11
C GLY A 261 -5.72 -12.06 18.16
N LEU A 262 -7.02 -12.12 17.86
CA LEU A 262 -7.91 -10.95 17.86
C LEU A 262 -7.97 -10.18 19.19
N PRO A 263 -8.00 -10.83 20.38
CA PRO A 263 -8.00 -10.09 21.65
C PRO A 263 -6.78 -9.17 21.80
N LEU A 264 -5.58 -9.67 21.53
CA LEU A 264 -4.36 -8.87 21.61
C LEU A 264 -4.36 -7.74 20.55
N GLN A 265 -4.77 -8.02 19.31
CA GLN A 265 -4.93 -7.01 18.29
C GLN A 265 -5.87 -5.88 18.73
N THR A 266 -6.98 -6.23 19.37
CA THR A 266 -7.94 -5.25 19.89
C THR A 266 -7.35 -4.38 20.98
N VAL A 267 -6.59 -4.96 21.92
CA VAL A 267 -5.92 -4.22 22.99
C VAL A 267 -4.88 -3.26 22.43
N ILE A 268 -4.06 -3.72 21.50
CA ILE A 268 -3.05 -2.88 20.85
C ILE A 268 -3.72 -1.73 20.09
N ALA A 269 -4.74 -2.02 19.29
CA ALA A 269 -5.48 -1.00 18.55
C ALA A 269 -6.10 0.06 19.48
N ASN A 270 -6.71 -0.34 20.59
CA ASN A 270 -7.27 0.59 21.57
C ASN A 270 -6.19 1.47 22.20
N ASN A 271 -5.01 0.93 22.52
CA ASN A 271 -3.91 1.70 23.05
C ASN A 271 -3.38 2.71 22.02
N LEU A 272 -3.27 2.33 20.76
CA LEU A 272 -2.85 3.24 19.68
C LEU A 272 -3.89 4.35 19.45
N VAL A 273 -5.19 4.02 19.48
CA VAL A 273 -6.26 5.03 19.40
C VAL A 273 -6.16 6.00 20.56
N LYS A 274 -6.02 5.50 21.80
CA LYS A 274 -5.84 6.34 23.01
C LYS A 274 -4.62 7.23 22.92
N ALA A 275 -3.54 6.79 22.29
CA ALA A 275 -2.33 7.58 22.06
C ALA A 275 -2.45 8.56 20.88
N GLY A 276 -3.58 8.62 20.19
CA GLY A 276 -3.75 9.44 18.98
C GLY A 276 -2.92 8.97 17.78
N GLN A 277 -2.49 7.70 17.79
CA GLN A 277 -1.64 7.10 16.75
C GLN A 277 -2.40 6.16 15.83
N MET A 278 -3.71 6.02 16.03
CA MET A 278 -4.57 5.22 15.17
C MET A 278 -5.97 5.80 15.06
N PHE A 279 -6.48 5.82 13.83
CA PHE A 279 -7.87 6.11 13.53
C PHE A 279 -8.49 4.93 12.81
N ARG A 280 -9.66 4.49 13.28
CA ARG A 280 -10.45 3.44 12.63
C ARG A 280 -11.91 3.81 12.66
N ARG A 281 -12.44 4.09 11.49
CA ARG A 281 -13.84 4.48 11.28
C ARG A 281 -14.45 3.61 10.18
N GLU A 282 -15.73 3.39 10.29
CA GLU A 282 -16.50 2.52 9.41
C GLU A 282 -17.74 3.25 8.89
N ARG A 283 -18.21 2.89 7.71
CA ARG A 283 -19.47 3.39 7.18
C ARG A 283 -20.63 2.61 7.79
N SER A 284 -21.73 3.32 8.09
CA SER A 284 -23.00 2.63 8.39
C SER A 284 -23.55 2.03 7.11
N TYR A 285 -24.04 0.82 7.21
CA TYR A 285 -24.83 0.16 6.18
C TYR A 285 -26.34 0.28 6.42
N ASP A 286 -26.76 1.16 7.33
CA ASP A 286 -28.18 1.41 7.60
C ASP A 286 -28.86 1.85 6.32
N GLY A 287 -29.98 1.22 6.01
CA GLY A 287 -30.73 1.48 4.76
C GLY A 287 -30.15 0.84 3.49
N VAL A 288 -29.04 0.06 3.61
CA VAL A 288 -28.47 -0.70 2.49
C VAL A 288 -28.95 -2.14 2.55
N SER A 289 -29.66 -2.58 1.51
CA SER A 289 -30.03 -3.99 1.33
C SER A 289 -28.99 -4.70 0.49
N ILE A 290 -28.41 -5.77 1.03
CA ILE A 290 -27.47 -6.63 0.31
C ILE A 290 -28.22 -7.88 -0.15
N ASN A 291 -28.42 -8.01 -1.45
CA ASN A 291 -29.05 -9.17 -2.06
C ASN A 291 -28.01 -10.02 -2.80
N THR A 292 -27.86 -11.27 -2.40
CA THR A 292 -27.04 -12.23 -3.14
C THR A 292 -27.91 -12.86 -4.23
N ILE A 293 -27.46 -12.75 -5.47
CA ILE A 293 -28.13 -13.36 -6.61
C ILE A 293 -27.27 -14.50 -7.13
N VAL A 294 -27.87 -15.67 -7.26
CA VAL A 294 -27.24 -16.83 -7.88
C VAL A 294 -27.73 -16.90 -9.31
N ASP A 295 -26.79 -16.85 -10.27
CA ASP A 295 -27.09 -17.09 -11.67
C ASP A 295 -27.23 -18.60 -11.90
N THR A 296 -28.46 -19.04 -12.03
CA THR A 296 -28.81 -20.44 -12.30
C THR A 296 -29.04 -20.72 -13.79
N GLU A 297 -29.30 -19.68 -14.59
CA GLU A 297 -29.60 -19.81 -16.01
C GLU A 297 -28.36 -20.14 -16.83
N SER A 298 -27.23 -19.55 -16.46
CA SER A 298 -25.93 -19.76 -17.14
C SER A 298 -25.11 -20.90 -16.52
N ARG A 299 -25.65 -21.65 -15.57
CA ARG A 299 -24.89 -22.61 -14.74
C ARG A 299 -24.17 -23.67 -15.60
N GLU A 300 -24.88 -24.34 -16.53
CA GLU A 300 -24.30 -25.39 -17.35
C GLU A 300 -23.16 -24.84 -18.24
N ALA A 301 -23.33 -23.65 -18.81
CA ALA A 301 -22.30 -23.00 -19.63
C ALA A 301 -21.07 -22.62 -18.78
N HIS A 302 -21.29 -22.14 -17.56
CA HIS A 302 -20.23 -21.79 -16.64
C HIS A 302 -19.45 -23.03 -16.14
N GLU A 303 -20.16 -24.12 -15.85
CA GLU A 303 -19.54 -25.40 -15.47
C GLU A 303 -18.69 -25.96 -16.62
N ALA A 304 -19.23 -26.01 -17.84
CA ALA A 304 -18.51 -26.49 -19.01
C ALA A 304 -17.24 -25.64 -19.30
N LEU A 305 -17.33 -24.33 -19.21
CA LEU A 305 -16.17 -23.45 -19.38
C LEU A 305 -15.13 -23.65 -18.26
N SER A 306 -15.57 -23.78 -17.01
CA SER A 306 -14.69 -24.06 -15.88
C SER A 306 -13.94 -25.38 -16.03
N ASP A 307 -14.63 -26.42 -16.50
CA ASP A 307 -14.05 -27.74 -16.74
C ASP A 307 -13.00 -27.68 -17.86
N SER A 308 -13.33 -27.05 -18.99
CA SER A 308 -12.39 -26.87 -20.11
C SER A 308 -11.14 -26.06 -19.71
N VAL A 309 -11.31 -24.99 -18.91
CA VAL A 309 -10.20 -24.21 -18.40
C VAL A 309 -9.35 -25.02 -17.42
N THR A 310 -9.98 -25.78 -16.53
CA THR A 310 -9.28 -26.63 -15.57
C THR A 310 -8.44 -27.70 -16.29
N GLU A 311 -8.98 -28.29 -17.33
CA GLU A 311 -8.28 -29.27 -18.15
C GLU A 311 -7.08 -28.65 -18.87
N ALA A 312 -7.25 -27.46 -19.47
CA ALA A 312 -6.16 -26.73 -20.09
C ALA A 312 -5.04 -26.34 -19.09
N LEU A 313 -5.41 -25.88 -17.91
CA LEU A 313 -4.44 -25.53 -16.87
C LEU A 313 -3.67 -26.76 -16.37
N ARG A 314 -4.35 -27.90 -16.20
CA ARG A 314 -3.68 -29.17 -15.87
C ARG A 314 -2.68 -29.57 -16.94
N ALA A 315 -3.07 -29.50 -18.21
CA ALA A 315 -2.19 -29.83 -19.34
C ALA A 315 -0.93 -28.94 -19.35
N ILE A 316 -1.07 -27.64 -19.05
CA ILE A 316 0.06 -26.71 -18.95
C ILE A 316 1.00 -27.10 -17.79
N VAL A 317 0.45 -27.39 -16.62
CA VAL A 317 1.25 -27.80 -15.44
C VAL A 317 1.95 -29.14 -15.68
N ASP A 318 1.28 -30.08 -16.32
CA ASP A 318 1.87 -31.40 -16.66
C ASP A 318 2.96 -31.27 -17.72
N ALA A 319 2.77 -30.39 -18.73
CA ALA A 319 3.80 -30.09 -19.72
C ALA A 319 5.03 -29.41 -19.04
N ASP A 320 4.84 -28.45 -18.14
CA ASP A 320 5.93 -27.81 -17.40
C ASP A 320 6.73 -28.83 -16.58
N ARG A 321 6.05 -29.72 -15.87
CA ARG A 321 6.69 -30.80 -15.13
C ARG A 321 7.49 -31.75 -16.04
N MET A 322 6.93 -32.09 -17.21
CA MET A 322 7.58 -32.95 -18.17
C MET A 322 8.84 -32.27 -18.75
N PHE A 323 8.76 -31.01 -19.14
CA PHE A 323 9.89 -30.25 -19.63
C PHE A 323 10.99 -30.14 -18.55
N HIS A 324 10.58 -29.88 -17.30
CA HIS A 324 11.52 -29.81 -16.19
C HIS A 324 12.25 -31.17 -16.00
N SER A 325 11.53 -32.28 -15.96
CA SER A 325 12.12 -33.62 -15.81
C SER A 325 13.09 -33.97 -16.95
N VAL A 326 12.75 -33.61 -18.19
CA VAL A 326 13.61 -33.84 -19.36
C VAL A 326 14.87 -32.94 -19.28
N THR A 327 14.71 -31.68 -18.91
CA THR A 327 15.86 -30.76 -18.78
C THR A 327 16.82 -31.19 -17.69
N VAL A 328 16.30 -31.60 -16.51
CA VAL A 328 17.13 -32.11 -15.41
C VAL A 328 17.85 -33.40 -15.83
N ALA A 329 17.18 -34.34 -16.50
CA ALA A 329 17.79 -35.57 -16.98
C ALA A 329 18.91 -35.30 -18.01
N SER A 330 18.69 -34.38 -18.95
CA SER A 330 19.71 -33.96 -19.92
C SER A 330 20.92 -33.31 -19.25
N MET A 331 20.69 -32.43 -18.26
CA MET A 331 21.76 -31.78 -17.51
C MET A 331 22.59 -32.81 -16.67
N GLN A 332 21.94 -33.84 -16.13
CA GLN A 332 22.60 -34.89 -15.39
C GLN A 332 23.46 -35.77 -16.32
N GLU A 333 22.96 -36.15 -17.49
CA GLU A 333 23.71 -36.90 -18.52
C GLU A 333 24.94 -36.12 -19.01
N ASP A 334 24.80 -34.81 -19.26
CA ASP A 334 25.88 -33.95 -19.71
C ASP A 334 26.96 -33.77 -18.59
N ALA A 335 26.54 -33.66 -17.33
CA ALA A 335 27.45 -33.54 -16.19
C ALA A 335 28.19 -34.86 -15.90
N GLU A 336 27.52 -36.01 -15.98
CA GLU A 336 28.15 -37.32 -15.86
C GLU A 336 29.20 -37.56 -16.99
N ALA A 337 28.86 -37.11 -18.21
CA ALA A 337 29.81 -37.17 -19.33
C ALA A 337 31.01 -36.27 -19.17
N ALA A 338 30.86 -35.13 -18.48
CA ALA A 338 31.96 -34.20 -18.16
C ALA A 338 32.74 -34.56 -16.89
N GLY A 339 32.27 -35.54 -16.09
CA GLY A 339 32.86 -35.90 -14.81
C GLY A 339 32.68 -34.83 -13.72
N GLU A 340 31.70 -33.97 -13.85
CA GLU A 340 31.38 -32.88 -12.94
C GLU A 340 30.08 -33.14 -12.22
N ALA A 341 30.01 -32.76 -10.94
CA ALA A 341 28.72 -32.76 -10.22
C ALA A 341 28.00 -31.45 -10.47
N VAL A 342 26.71 -31.52 -10.80
CA VAL A 342 25.85 -30.35 -11.00
C VAL A 342 25.46 -29.81 -9.62
N PHE A 343 25.87 -28.57 -9.33
CA PHE A 343 25.50 -27.87 -8.12
C PHE A 343 24.54 -26.72 -8.46
N ASP A 344 23.59 -26.46 -7.57
CA ASP A 344 22.73 -25.26 -7.64
C ASP A 344 23.48 -23.99 -7.25
N ASN A 345 22.86 -22.83 -7.44
CA ASN A 345 23.42 -21.53 -7.07
C ASN A 345 23.67 -21.38 -5.55
N ALA A 346 23.21 -22.33 -4.73
CA ALA A 346 23.43 -22.39 -3.28
C ALA A 346 24.49 -23.43 -2.88
N GLY A 347 25.09 -24.14 -3.85
CA GLY A 347 26.15 -25.15 -3.62
C GLY A 347 25.61 -26.52 -3.22
N ASN A 348 24.33 -26.83 -3.41
CA ASN A 348 23.75 -28.13 -3.18
C ASN A 348 23.79 -28.96 -4.48
N GLN A 349 23.89 -30.29 -4.36
CA GLN A 349 23.86 -31.18 -5.53
C GLN A 349 22.50 -31.05 -6.25
N ALA A 350 22.51 -30.64 -7.51
CA ALA A 350 21.28 -30.29 -8.27
C ALA A 350 20.43 -31.53 -8.54
N SER A 351 19.61 -31.92 -7.60
CA SER A 351 18.46 -32.79 -7.85
C SER A 351 17.12 -32.06 -7.94
N GLU A 352 17.07 -30.75 -7.59
CA GLU A 352 15.80 -30.01 -7.46
C GLU A 352 15.82 -28.54 -7.89
N SER A 353 16.89 -28.00 -8.49
CA SER A 353 17.04 -26.55 -8.65
C SER A 353 17.09 -26.00 -10.07
N VAL A 354 16.41 -26.60 -11.02
CA VAL A 354 15.98 -25.85 -12.21
C VAL A 354 14.81 -24.97 -11.76
N ASP A 355 14.98 -23.65 -11.85
CA ASP A 355 13.97 -22.69 -11.44
C ASP A 355 12.62 -23.01 -12.08
N HIS A 356 11.69 -23.52 -11.29
CA HIS A 356 10.31 -23.64 -11.70
C HIS A 356 9.74 -22.24 -11.92
N THR A 357 9.29 -21.96 -13.12
CA THR A 357 8.42 -20.81 -13.35
C THR A 357 7.21 -20.98 -12.45
N GLN A 358 7.10 -20.13 -11.40
CA GLN A 358 5.98 -20.20 -10.47
C GLN A 358 4.70 -19.77 -11.18
N PHE A 359 4.04 -20.69 -11.88
CA PHE A 359 2.76 -20.46 -12.53
C PHE A 359 1.62 -20.17 -11.56
N SER A 360 1.81 -20.36 -10.25
CA SER A 360 0.77 -20.19 -9.25
C SER A 360 0.13 -18.81 -9.26
N SER A 361 0.92 -17.74 -9.42
CA SER A 361 0.40 -16.36 -9.49
C SER A 361 -0.32 -16.08 -10.82
N VAL A 362 0.18 -16.64 -11.91
CA VAL A 362 -0.44 -16.51 -13.25
C VAL A 362 -1.77 -17.25 -13.29
N VAL A 363 -1.80 -18.49 -12.81
CA VAL A 363 -3.01 -19.32 -12.70
C VAL A 363 -4.04 -18.64 -11.80
N HIS A 364 -3.62 -18.13 -10.63
CA HIS A 364 -4.52 -17.41 -9.72
C HIS A 364 -5.15 -16.19 -10.39
N ASN A 365 -4.35 -15.37 -11.07
CA ASN A 365 -4.84 -14.18 -11.76
C ASN A 365 -5.78 -14.55 -12.93
N PHE A 366 -5.45 -15.59 -13.68
CA PHE A 366 -6.29 -16.10 -14.76
C PHE A 366 -7.65 -16.57 -14.25
N VAL A 367 -7.66 -17.43 -13.23
CA VAL A 367 -8.91 -17.93 -12.60
C VAL A 367 -9.74 -16.78 -12.07
N ARG A 368 -9.12 -15.78 -11.43
CA ARG A 368 -9.82 -14.59 -10.93
C ARG A 368 -10.46 -13.79 -12.06
N GLN A 369 -9.77 -13.59 -13.18
CA GLN A 369 -10.30 -12.89 -14.34
C GLN A 369 -11.43 -13.69 -15.01
N MET A 370 -11.28 -15.01 -15.12
CA MET A 370 -12.34 -15.89 -15.62
C MET A 370 -13.61 -15.78 -14.76
N LEU A 371 -13.49 -15.87 -13.44
CA LEU A 371 -14.63 -15.74 -12.52
C LEU A 371 -15.33 -14.37 -12.61
N LEU A 372 -14.57 -13.30 -12.87
CA LEU A 372 -15.16 -11.98 -13.14
C LEU A 372 -15.89 -11.97 -14.50
N GLY A 373 -15.29 -12.55 -15.53
CA GLY A 373 -15.88 -12.64 -16.86
C GLY A 373 -17.20 -13.42 -16.86
N LEU A 374 -17.27 -14.54 -16.14
CA LEU A 374 -18.48 -15.35 -15.98
C LEU A 374 -19.65 -14.55 -15.38
N LYS A 375 -19.38 -13.57 -14.51
CA LYS A 375 -20.39 -12.75 -13.86
C LYS A 375 -20.75 -11.48 -14.63
N ALA A 376 -19.98 -11.13 -15.65
CA ALA A 376 -20.06 -9.80 -16.30
C ALA A 376 -21.42 -9.54 -16.92
N ASN A 377 -21.98 -10.51 -17.67
CA ASN A 377 -23.27 -10.33 -18.34
C ASN A 377 -24.41 -10.17 -17.32
N ALA A 378 -24.51 -11.08 -16.35
CA ALA A 378 -25.54 -11.01 -15.31
C ALA A 378 -25.45 -9.71 -14.49
N ALA A 379 -24.22 -9.23 -14.21
CA ALA A 379 -24.01 -7.96 -13.52
C ALA A 379 -24.42 -6.76 -14.38
N ALA A 380 -24.10 -6.76 -15.68
CA ALA A 380 -24.46 -5.71 -16.61
C ALA A 380 -25.98 -5.60 -16.78
N ASP A 381 -26.68 -6.73 -16.97
CA ASP A 381 -28.14 -6.76 -17.12
C ASP A 381 -28.83 -6.20 -15.88
N ARG A 382 -28.34 -6.55 -14.67
CA ARG A 382 -28.86 -6.01 -13.40
C ARG A 382 -28.61 -4.52 -13.25
N ALA A 383 -27.43 -4.05 -13.65
CA ALA A 383 -27.12 -2.63 -13.63
C ALA A 383 -28.05 -1.84 -14.57
N ILE A 384 -28.31 -2.37 -15.77
CA ILE A 384 -29.24 -1.76 -16.75
C ILE A 384 -30.66 -1.75 -16.19
N GLU A 385 -31.13 -2.83 -15.56
CA GLU A 385 -32.44 -2.87 -14.90
C GLU A 385 -32.55 -1.83 -13.77
N ALA A 386 -31.51 -1.69 -12.96
CA ALA A 386 -31.48 -0.72 -11.87
C ALA A 386 -31.50 0.73 -12.36
N LEU A 387 -30.88 1.02 -13.51
CA LEU A 387 -30.89 2.35 -14.11
C LEU A 387 -32.24 2.72 -14.77
N LYS A 388 -33.07 1.73 -15.10
CA LYS A 388 -34.39 1.95 -15.68
C LYS A 388 -35.48 2.21 -14.63
N ARG A 389 -35.21 1.96 -13.37
CA ARG A 389 -36.08 2.20 -12.21
C ARG A 389 -35.85 3.61 -11.64
#